data_2230e12d6c6f814ac00f082380775e07
#
_entry.id   2230e12d6c6f814ac00f082380775e07
#
_cell.length_a   1.000
_cell.length_b   1.000
_cell.length_c   1.000
_cell.angle_alpha   90.00
_cell.angle_beta   90.00
_cell.angle_gamma   90.00
#
_symmetry.space_group_name_H-M   'P 1'
#
loop_
_entity.id
_entity.type
_entity.pdbx_description
1 polymer ?
#
loop_
_entity_poly.entity_id
_entity_poly.type
_entity_poly.pdbx_seq_one_letter_code
_entity_poly.pdbx_strand_id
1 'polypeptide(L)'
;MDRNGYNPSRFTSEAGECFICFRHADTARHEIMQGICNRRLSKMDGLWINVCPECHDKIHANPKRYLWLKEAAQRLYEAEYGHDDWMWRYGRNYLEEKEWR
;
A
#
# COMPACT_ATOMS: atom_id res chain seq x y z
N MET A 1 2.46 17.10 -0.01
CA MET A 1 2.96 16.21 -1.09
C MET A 1 4.41 16.55 -1.37
N ASP A 2 5.28 15.55 -1.43
CA ASP A 2 6.67 15.81 -1.76
C ASP A 2 6.86 15.97 -3.28
N ARG A 3 8.12 16.25 -3.71
CA ARG A 3 8.39 16.49 -5.13
C ARG A 3 8.12 15.29 -6.04
N ASN A 4 8.03 14.09 -5.47
CA ASN A 4 7.76 12.85 -6.22
C ASN A 4 6.28 12.46 -6.20
N GLY A 5 5.42 13.28 -5.64
CA GLY A 5 3.98 13.06 -5.60
C GLY A 5 3.50 12.21 -4.43
N TYR A 6 4.31 12.03 -3.39
CA TYR A 6 3.95 11.25 -2.21
C TYR A 6 3.44 12.12 -1.08
N ASN A 7 2.25 11.83 -0.60
CA ASN A 7 1.78 12.32 0.68
C ASN A 7 2.32 11.38 1.78
N PRO A 8 2.35 11.80 3.05
CA PRO A 8 2.85 10.95 4.14
C PRO A 8 2.16 9.58 4.16
N SER A 9 2.93 8.55 4.48
CA SER A 9 2.40 7.17 4.54
C SER A 9 1.39 7.02 5.66
N ARG A 10 0.24 6.44 5.35
CA ARG A 10 -0.78 6.08 6.35
C ARG A 10 -0.34 4.91 7.22
N PHE A 11 0.71 4.22 6.80
CA PHE A 11 1.30 3.10 7.54
C PHE A 11 2.39 3.57 8.51
N THR A 12 2.65 4.87 8.60
CA THR A 12 3.73 5.46 9.41
C THR A 12 5.10 4.87 9.08
N SER A 13 5.30 4.51 7.81
CA SER A 13 6.53 3.90 7.34
C SER A 13 7.65 4.92 7.14
N GLU A 14 8.85 4.62 7.60
CA GLU A 14 10.02 5.49 7.49
C GLU A 14 11.10 4.90 6.60
N ALA A 15 11.83 5.79 5.90
CA ALA A 15 12.98 5.37 5.09
C ALA A 15 14.07 4.80 5.99
N GLY A 16 14.77 3.79 5.50
CA GLY A 16 15.85 3.14 6.26
C GLY A 16 15.40 2.00 7.13
N GLU A 17 14.09 1.77 7.26
CA GLU A 17 13.54 0.63 7.98
C GLU A 17 12.51 -0.08 7.11
N CYS A 18 12.70 -1.38 6.87
CA CYS A 18 11.77 -2.16 6.07
C CYS A 18 10.48 -2.41 6.84
N PHE A 19 9.35 -2.02 6.25
CA PHE A 19 8.04 -2.20 6.86
C PHE A 19 7.68 -3.68 7.04
N ILE A 20 8.22 -4.55 6.20
CA ILE A 20 7.88 -5.98 6.20
C ILE A 20 8.74 -6.77 7.19
N CYS A 21 10.07 -6.64 7.10
CA CYS A 21 10.98 -7.44 7.93
C CYS A 21 11.61 -6.65 9.08
N PHE A 22 11.36 -5.35 9.17
CA PHE A 22 11.83 -4.44 10.21
C PHE A 22 13.36 -4.25 10.24
N ARG A 23 14.06 -4.78 9.24
CA ARG A 23 15.51 -4.62 9.13
C ARG A 23 15.87 -3.18 8.78
N HIS A 24 16.96 -2.69 9.37
CA HIS A 24 17.56 -1.41 8.97
C HIS A 24 18.40 -1.64 7.72
N ALA A 25 18.03 -1.00 6.62
CA ALA A 25 18.66 -1.19 5.32
C ALA A 25 18.24 -0.05 4.40
N ASP A 26 18.89 0.05 3.24
CA ASP A 26 18.40 0.93 2.20
C ASP A 26 17.01 0.46 1.78
N THR A 27 16.07 1.39 1.69
CA THR A 27 14.69 1.08 1.32
C THR A 27 14.27 1.84 0.10
N ALA A 28 13.29 1.26 -0.62
CA ALA A 28 12.58 1.93 -1.69
C ALA A 28 11.11 2.00 -1.32
N ARG A 29 10.41 2.99 -1.85
CA ARG A 29 8.97 3.12 -1.66
C ARG A 29 8.24 2.12 -2.54
N HIS A 30 7.29 1.41 -1.94
CA HIS A 30 6.41 0.47 -2.64
C HIS A 30 5.00 1.02 -2.58
N GLU A 31 4.44 1.38 -3.74
CA GLU A 31 3.05 1.78 -3.85
C GLU A 31 2.19 0.51 -3.78
N ILE A 32 1.32 0.44 -2.79
CA ILE A 32 0.54 -0.78 -2.52
C ILE A 32 -0.48 -1.05 -3.62
N MET A 33 -1.15 -0.02 -4.12
CA MET A 33 -2.12 -0.18 -5.20
C MET A 33 -1.41 -0.13 -6.54
N GLN A 34 -1.53 -1.21 -7.32
CA GLN A 34 -0.81 -1.42 -8.57
C GLN A 34 -1.60 -0.97 -9.80
N GLY A 35 -0.91 -0.80 -10.93
CA GLY A 35 -1.50 -0.32 -12.17
C GLY A 35 -1.18 1.16 -12.39
N ILE A 36 -1.20 1.61 -13.64
CA ILE A 36 -0.74 2.97 -14.01
C ILE A 36 -1.47 4.06 -13.22
N CYS A 37 -2.79 4.02 -13.21
CA CYS A 37 -3.58 5.02 -12.50
C CYS A 37 -3.54 4.82 -10.98
N ASN A 38 -3.60 3.57 -10.54
CA ASN A 38 -3.65 3.25 -9.11
C ASN A 38 -2.35 3.56 -8.38
N ARG A 39 -1.21 3.41 -9.03
CA ARG A 39 0.09 3.75 -8.42
C ARG A 39 0.15 5.23 -8.09
N ARG A 40 -0.31 6.08 -9.00
CA ARG A 40 -0.38 7.52 -8.77
C ARG A 40 -1.30 7.85 -7.59
N LEU A 41 -2.48 7.23 -7.55
CA LEU A 41 -3.42 7.42 -6.44
C LEU A 41 -2.86 6.90 -5.13
N SER A 42 -2.16 5.78 -5.16
CA SER A 42 -1.51 5.19 -4.00
C SER A 42 -0.52 6.16 -3.35
N LYS A 43 0.28 6.85 -4.15
CA LYS A 43 1.20 7.89 -3.68
C LYS A 43 0.45 9.05 -3.02
N MET A 44 -0.60 9.54 -3.69
CA MET A 44 -1.40 10.67 -3.21
C MET A 44 -2.14 10.35 -1.92
N ASP A 45 -2.61 9.12 -1.80
CA ASP A 45 -3.43 8.70 -0.66
C ASP A 45 -2.60 8.19 0.52
N GLY A 46 -1.27 8.19 0.40
CA GLY A 46 -0.39 7.71 1.45
C GLY A 46 -0.42 6.20 1.62
N LEU A 47 -0.84 5.47 0.58
CA LEU A 47 -0.91 4.00 0.59
C LEU A 47 0.37 3.41 0.02
N TRP A 48 1.47 3.66 0.73
CA TRP A 48 2.79 3.18 0.34
C TRP A 48 3.62 2.89 1.60
N ILE A 49 4.62 2.03 1.43
CA ILE A 49 5.53 1.63 2.51
C ILE A 49 6.96 1.62 1.99
N ASN A 50 7.91 1.75 2.91
CA ASN A 50 9.33 1.58 2.61
C ASN A 50 9.70 0.11 2.80
N VAL A 51 10.37 -0.48 1.81
CA VAL A 51 10.76 -1.89 1.87
C VAL A 51 12.20 -2.06 1.41
N CYS A 52 12.90 -3.03 2.01
CA CYS A 52 14.24 -3.40 1.55
C CYS A 52 14.14 -4.11 0.19
N PRO A 53 15.24 -4.18 -0.59
CA PRO A 53 15.21 -4.81 -1.92
C PRO A 53 14.68 -6.24 -1.91
N GLU A 54 15.06 -7.04 -0.92
CA GLU A 54 14.63 -8.43 -0.81
C GLU A 54 13.12 -8.55 -0.60
N CYS A 55 12.56 -7.76 0.31
CA CYS A 55 11.13 -7.77 0.56
C CYS A 55 10.35 -7.21 -0.62
N HIS A 56 10.89 -6.19 -1.30
CA HIS A 56 10.28 -5.63 -2.50
C HIS A 56 10.13 -6.69 -3.59
N ASP A 57 11.20 -7.47 -3.81
CA ASP A 57 11.16 -8.56 -4.78
C ASP A 57 10.16 -9.64 -4.38
N LYS A 58 10.08 -9.98 -3.10
CA LYS A 58 9.14 -10.99 -2.58
C LYS A 58 7.69 -10.56 -2.78
N ILE A 59 7.39 -9.28 -2.56
CA ILE A 59 6.03 -8.74 -2.76
C ILE A 59 5.61 -8.90 -4.22
N HIS A 60 6.48 -8.54 -5.15
CA HIS A 60 6.18 -8.65 -6.57
C HIS A 60 6.10 -10.11 -7.06
N ALA A 61 6.92 -10.99 -6.49
CA ALA A 61 6.91 -12.41 -6.86
C ALA A 61 5.73 -13.18 -6.25
N ASN A 62 5.16 -12.70 -5.15
CA ASN A 62 4.12 -13.43 -4.41
C ASN A 62 2.93 -12.54 -4.07
N PRO A 63 2.19 -12.02 -5.07
CA PRO A 63 1.12 -11.06 -4.81
C PRO A 63 0.01 -11.60 -3.89
N LYS A 64 -0.28 -12.89 -3.95
CA LYS A 64 -1.31 -13.48 -3.07
C LYS A 64 -0.88 -13.50 -1.61
N ARG A 65 0.39 -13.77 -1.35
CA ARG A 65 0.94 -13.79 0.00
C ARG A 65 0.88 -12.42 0.67
N TYR A 66 1.01 -11.36 -0.12
CA TYR A 66 1.03 -9.99 0.38
C TYR A 66 -0.28 -9.24 0.12
N LEU A 67 -1.36 -9.97 -0.18
CA LEU A 67 -2.69 -9.37 -0.36
C LEU A 67 -3.14 -8.59 0.87
N TRP A 68 -2.67 -8.97 2.06
CA TRP A 68 -2.98 -8.27 3.29
C TRP A 68 -2.58 -6.78 3.27
N LEU A 69 -1.59 -6.41 2.46
CA LEU A 69 -1.21 -5.01 2.30
C LEU A 69 -2.34 -4.22 1.64
N LYS A 70 -2.98 -4.79 0.62
CA LYS A 70 -4.11 -4.14 -0.05
C LYS A 70 -5.34 -4.07 0.84
N GLU A 71 -5.57 -5.11 1.63
CA GLU A 71 -6.63 -5.13 2.62
C GLU A 71 -6.42 -4.03 3.66
N ALA A 72 -5.20 -3.94 4.18
CA ALA A 72 -4.85 -2.90 5.16
C ALA A 72 -4.98 -1.50 4.56
N ALA A 73 -4.54 -1.31 3.33
CA ALA A 73 -4.66 -0.04 2.62
C ALA A 73 -6.12 0.38 2.51
N GLN A 74 -6.98 -0.53 2.11
CA GLN A 74 -8.42 -0.27 2.00
C GLN A 74 -9.02 0.11 3.35
N ARG A 75 -8.69 -0.61 4.42
CA ARG A 75 -9.20 -0.31 5.76
C ARG A 75 -8.77 1.08 6.24
N LEU A 76 -7.51 1.45 6.03
CA LEU A 76 -7.01 2.76 6.42
C LEU A 76 -7.69 3.88 5.64
N TYR A 77 -7.88 3.69 4.34
CA TYR A 77 -8.57 4.68 3.50
C TYR A 77 -10.03 4.81 3.89
N GLU A 78 -10.74 3.67 4.06
CA GLU A 78 -12.16 3.68 4.39
C GLU A 78 -12.45 4.26 5.76
N ALA A 79 -11.51 4.16 6.70
CA ALA A 79 -11.66 4.75 8.01
C ALA A 79 -11.83 6.28 7.93
N GLU A 80 -11.25 6.91 6.91
CA GLU A 80 -11.36 8.36 6.73
C GLU A 80 -12.43 8.74 5.71
N TYR A 81 -12.54 8.01 4.59
CA TYR A 81 -13.39 8.42 3.47
C TYR A 81 -14.57 7.50 3.19
N GLY A 82 -14.60 6.31 3.77
CA GLY A 82 -15.70 5.37 3.60
C GLY A 82 -15.54 4.43 2.41
N HIS A 83 -16.38 3.39 2.41
CA HIS A 83 -16.34 2.33 1.43
C HIS A 83 -16.69 2.79 0.01
N ASP A 84 -17.73 3.61 -0.13
CA ASP A 84 -18.17 4.06 -1.46
C ASP A 84 -17.09 4.88 -2.14
N ASP A 85 -16.39 5.71 -1.39
CA ASP A 85 -15.29 6.53 -1.91
C ASP A 85 -14.12 5.64 -2.36
N TRP A 86 -13.81 4.60 -1.58
CA TRP A 86 -12.80 3.61 -1.97
C TRP A 86 -13.16 2.93 -3.29
N MET A 87 -14.40 2.45 -3.43
CA MET A 87 -14.85 1.77 -4.63
C MET A 87 -14.82 2.68 -5.86
N TRP A 88 -15.24 3.93 -5.69
CA TRP A 88 -15.16 4.93 -6.75
C TRP A 88 -13.71 5.15 -7.20
N ARG A 89 -12.78 5.21 -6.23
CA ARG A 89 -11.39 5.57 -6.50
C ARG A 89 -10.55 4.40 -7.04
N TYR A 90 -10.69 3.23 -6.45
CA TYR A 90 -9.87 2.05 -6.78
C TYR A 90 -10.61 0.94 -7.50
N GLY A 91 -11.91 0.89 -7.42
CA GLY A 91 -12.75 -0.01 -8.20
C GLY A 91 -12.76 -1.47 -7.80
N ARG A 92 -12.09 -1.86 -6.71
CA ARG A 92 -12.06 -3.25 -6.25
C ARG A 92 -12.16 -3.34 -4.73
N ASN A 93 -13.01 -4.25 -4.25
CA ASN A 93 -13.18 -4.50 -2.83
C ASN A 93 -12.35 -5.70 -2.39
N TYR A 94 -11.19 -5.44 -1.77
CA TYR A 94 -10.30 -6.49 -1.25
C TYR A 94 -10.81 -7.12 0.04
N LEU A 95 -11.71 -6.45 0.75
CA LEU A 95 -12.25 -6.93 2.03
C LEU A 95 -13.35 -7.95 1.85
N GLU A 96 -14.12 -7.85 0.77
CA GLU A 96 -15.23 -8.77 0.48
C GLU A 96 -14.77 -10.21 0.37
N GLU A 97 -13.66 -10.46 -0.30
CA GLU A 97 -13.12 -11.82 -0.49
C GLU A 97 -12.83 -12.49 0.85
N LYS A 98 -12.47 -11.72 1.86
CA LYS A 98 -12.13 -12.23 3.19
C LYS A 98 -13.36 -12.45 4.06
N GLU A 99 -14.39 -11.63 3.90
CA GLU A 99 -15.62 -11.70 4.71
C GLU A 99 -16.55 -12.84 4.30
N TRP A 100 -16.38 -13.36 3.11
CA TRP A 100 -17.19 -14.47 2.59
C TRP A 100 -16.73 -15.85 3.09
N ARG A 101 -15.73 -15.94 3.93
CA ARG A 101 -15.17 -17.20 4.39
C ARG A 101 -15.46 -17.48 5.85
#